data_81b5bbcb5a7c3e42769e6b2f5abcaca2
#
_entry.id   81b5bbcb5a7c3e42769e6b2f5abcaca2
#
_cell.length_a   1.000
_cell.length_b   1.000
_cell.length_c   1.000
_cell.angle_alpha   90.00
_cell.angle_beta   90.00
_cell.angle_gamma   90.00
#
_symmetry.space_group_name_H-M   'P 1'
#
loop_
_entity.id
_entity.type
_entity.pdbx_description
1 polymer ?
#
loop_
_entity_poly.entity_id
_entity_poly.type
_entity_poly.pdbx_seq_one_letter_code
_entity_poly.pdbx_strand_id
1 'polypeptide(L)'
;GPIVSSASDNTITGISSDGAYTTETKITFTAVGAGMDITSPIKGDVRYQPLYWEVLESRSFDSAPYSATFRMGKNGSYTLTVTYNQQKFDGSNWVNTGTQDTKQVSFNVSTSPNQTLTPAADRTDANKKNAVKTGDNTPIVPFVIILVVAIVLIAGILVYRNKKK
;
A
#
# COMPACT_ATOMS: atom_id res chain seq x y z
N GLY A 1 24.70 -20.92 -15.83
CA GLY A 1 23.92 -21.52 -14.76
C GLY A 1 22.56 -20.88 -14.59
N PRO A 2 21.76 -21.37 -13.67
CA PRO A 2 20.43 -20.81 -13.44
C PRO A 2 20.49 -19.36 -12.98
N ILE A 3 19.44 -18.63 -13.32
CA ILE A 3 19.26 -17.26 -12.88
C ILE A 3 18.51 -17.32 -11.56
N VAL A 4 19.11 -16.80 -10.50
CA VAL A 4 18.46 -16.77 -9.20
C VAL A 4 18.10 -15.33 -8.90
N SER A 5 16.87 -14.97 -9.25
CA SER A 5 16.39 -13.60 -9.05
C SER A 5 16.29 -13.27 -7.58
N SER A 6 16.50 -12.02 -7.24
CA SER A 6 16.50 -11.56 -5.86
C SER A 6 15.21 -10.84 -5.53
N ALA A 7 14.68 -11.09 -4.33
CA ALA A 7 13.50 -10.39 -3.85
C ALA A 7 13.72 -8.88 -3.82
N SER A 8 14.96 -8.45 -3.64
CA SER A 8 15.24 -7.01 -3.60
C SER A 8 14.94 -6.31 -4.92
N ASP A 9 14.81 -7.08 -6.00
CA ASP A 9 14.50 -6.51 -7.30
C ASP A 9 13.00 -6.49 -7.60
N ASN A 10 12.17 -6.95 -6.68
CA ASN A 10 10.72 -6.78 -6.81
C ASN A 10 10.40 -5.31 -6.61
N THR A 11 9.55 -4.76 -7.46
CA THR A 11 9.23 -3.34 -7.38
C THR A 11 7.76 -3.08 -7.64
N ILE A 12 7.34 -1.88 -7.28
CA ILE A 12 6.01 -1.36 -7.59
C ILE A 12 6.26 -0.06 -8.35
N THR A 13 5.64 0.08 -9.52
CA THR A 13 5.76 1.28 -10.34
C THR A 13 4.39 1.92 -10.50
N GLY A 14 4.38 3.19 -10.87
CA GLY A 14 3.13 3.90 -11.16
C GLY A 14 2.52 4.62 -9.98
N ILE A 15 2.99 4.37 -8.77
CA ILE A 15 2.53 5.06 -7.59
C ILE A 15 3.75 5.55 -6.84
N SER A 16 3.64 6.72 -6.24
CA SER A 16 4.76 7.35 -5.57
C SER A 16 4.33 7.88 -4.21
N SER A 17 5.23 7.80 -3.24
CA SER A 17 4.96 8.38 -1.93
C SER A 17 4.87 9.90 -2.00
N ASP A 18 5.41 10.51 -3.05
CA ASP A 18 5.35 11.95 -3.25
C ASP A 18 4.21 12.37 -4.15
N GLY A 19 3.39 11.45 -4.59
CA GLY A 19 2.30 11.76 -5.50
C GLY A 19 1.26 12.66 -4.87
N ALA A 20 0.67 13.51 -5.68
CA ALA A 20 -0.39 14.41 -5.23
C ALA A 20 -1.72 13.77 -5.59
N TYR A 21 -2.22 12.94 -4.69
CA TYR A 21 -3.47 12.20 -4.92
C TYR A 21 -4.63 12.81 -4.16
N THR A 22 -5.79 12.79 -4.78
CA THR A 22 -7.03 13.23 -4.16
C THR A 22 -8.03 12.09 -4.21
N THR A 23 -9.20 12.29 -3.64
CA THR A 23 -10.24 11.27 -3.70
C THR A 23 -10.80 11.10 -5.11
N GLU A 24 -10.43 11.99 -6.04
CA GLU A 24 -10.84 11.86 -7.43
C GLU A 24 -9.79 11.16 -8.29
N THR A 25 -8.62 10.92 -7.75
CA THR A 25 -7.52 10.37 -8.52
C THR A 25 -7.68 8.87 -8.70
N LYS A 26 -7.60 8.41 -9.93
CA LYS A 26 -7.50 6.99 -10.22
C LYS A 26 -6.02 6.64 -10.21
N ILE A 27 -5.62 5.87 -9.24
CA ILE A 27 -4.22 5.49 -9.07
C ILE A 27 -4.00 4.15 -9.74
N THR A 28 -3.08 4.13 -10.71
CA THR A 28 -2.75 2.89 -11.42
C THR A 28 -1.31 2.52 -11.08
N PHE A 29 -1.10 1.28 -10.73
CA PHE A 29 0.25 0.80 -10.45
C PHE A 29 0.47 -0.54 -11.12
N THR A 30 1.73 -0.93 -11.22
CA THR A 30 2.13 -2.23 -11.75
C THR A 30 3.10 -2.86 -10.77
N ALA A 31 2.88 -4.13 -10.47
CA ALA A 31 3.79 -4.90 -9.65
C ALA A 31 4.75 -5.63 -10.60
N VAL A 32 6.05 -5.45 -10.38
CA VAL A 32 7.06 -6.07 -11.22
C VAL A 32 7.83 -7.08 -10.38
N GLY A 33 7.70 -8.35 -10.73
CA GLY A 33 8.42 -9.41 -10.04
C GLY A 33 9.77 -9.66 -10.67
N ALA A 34 10.75 -9.84 -9.83
CA ALA A 34 12.12 -10.13 -10.28
C ALA A 34 12.12 -11.44 -11.06
N GLY A 35 12.74 -11.43 -12.21
CA GLY A 35 12.87 -12.63 -13.03
C GLY A 35 11.66 -12.96 -13.87
N MET A 36 10.62 -12.13 -13.87
CA MET A 36 9.45 -12.41 -14.69
C MET A 36 9.73 -12.25 -16.18
N ASP A 37 10.86 -11.65 -16.52
CA ASP A 37 11.28 -11.50 -17.93
C ASP A 37 12.05 -12.72 -18.45
N ILE A 38 12.22 -13.75 -17.64
CA ILE A 38 12.87 -14.98 -18.11
C ILE A 38 11.96 -15.66 -19.11
N THR A 39 12.41 -15.80 -20.36
CA THR A 39 11.61 -16.34 -21.43
C THR A 39 11.94 -17.77 -21.80
N SER A 40 13.15 -18.22 -21.50
CA SER A 40 13.57 -19.59 -21.79
C SER A 40 14.15 -20.19 -20.52
N PRO A 41 13.29 -20.51 -19.57
CA PRO A 41 13.77 -20.94 -18.27
C PRO A 41 14.46 -22.30 -18.31
N ILE A 42 15.42 -22.46 -17.42
CA ILE A 42 16.08 -23.73 -17.22
C ILE A 42 15.89 -24.14 -15.76
N LYS A 43 16.03 -25.42 -15.50
CA LYS A 43 15.85 -25.94 -14.16
C LYS A 43 16.71 -25.16 -13.18
N GLY A 44 16.08 -24.72 -12.08
CA GLY A 44 16.80 -23.97 -11.06
C GLY A 44 16.63 -22.47 -11.15
N ASP A 45 16.08 -21.95 -12.24
CA ASP A 45 15.81 -20.52 -12.33
C ASP A 45 14.79 -20.14 -11.25
N VAL A 46 14.94 -18.95 -10.69
CA VAL A 46 14.06 -18.43 -9.64
C VAL A 46 13.51 -17.10 -10.09
N ARG A 47 12.22 -16.91 -9.87
CA ARG A 47 11.55 -15.66 -10.15
C ARG A 47 10.53 -15.37 -9.06
N TYR A 48 9.95 -14.17 -9.09
CA TYR A 48 8.90 -13.77 -8.17
C TYR A 48 7.69 -13.33 -8.98
N GLN A 49 6.54 -13.91 -8.68
CA GLN A 49 5.31 -13.58 -9.37
C GLN A 49 4.40 -12.80 -8.46
N PRO A 50 3.93 -11.62 -8.90
CA PRO A 50 2.96 -10.86 -8.09
C PRO A 50 1.72 -11.70 -7.85
N LEU A 51 1.27 -11.76 -6.61
CA LEU A 51 0.17 -12.60 -6.21
C LEU A 51 -1.08 -11.78 -5.87
N TYR A 52 -0.96 -10.87 -4.93
CA TYR A 52 -2.09 -10.00 -4.58
C TYR A 52 -1.56 -8.69 -4.00
N TRP A 53 -2.46 -7.74 -3.87
CA TRP A 53 -2.15 -6.42 -3.35
C TRP A 53 -3.22 -5.98 -2.37
N GLU A 54 -2.88 -5.04 -1.53
CA GLU A 54 -3.77 -4.60 -0.47
C GLU A 54 -3.55 -3.13 -0.18
N VAL A 55 -4.65 -2.38 -0.03
CA VAL A 55 -4.61 -1.06 0.55
C VAL A 55 -5.51 -1.07 1.78
N LEU A 56 -6.79 -1.31 1.61
CA LEU A 56 -7.70 -1.51 2.73
C LEU A 56 -8.16 -2.96 2.77
N GLU A 57 -8.24 -3.57 1.64
CA GLU A 57 -8.62 -4.96 1.55
C GLU A 57 -7.76 -5.62 0.47
N SER A 58 -7.65 -6.92 0.58
CA SER A 58 -6.79 -7.70 -0.29
C SER A 58 -7.48 -8.01 -1.61
N ARG A 59 -6.75 -7.90 -2.70
CA ARG A 59 -7.25 -8.20 -4.04
C ARG A 59 -6.18 -8.95 -4.82
N SER A 60 -6.59 -10.02 -5.50
CA SER A 60 -5.67 -10.80 -6.30
C SER A 60 -5.40 -10.12 -7.63
N PHE A 61 -4.21 -10.34 -8.17
CA PHE A 61 -3.94 -9.98 -9.55
C PHE A 61 -4.51 -11.09 -10.43
N ASP A 62 -5.15 -10.70 -11.53
CA ASP A 62 -5.73 -11.69 -12.44
C ASP A 62 -4.65 -12.36 -13.27
N SER A 63 -3.77 -11.56 -13.85
CA SER A 63 -2.72 -12.09 -14.72
C SER A 63 -1.80 -10.94 -15.10
N ALA A 64 -0.74 -11.27 -15.82
CA ALA A 64 0.13 -10.23 -16.36
C ALA A 64 -0.71 -9.24 -17.16
N PRO A 65 -0.38 -7.96 -17.08
CA PRO A 65 0.88 -7.40 -16.59
C PRO A 65 0.88 -7.07 -15.08
N TYR A 66 -0.02 -7.56 -14.31
CA TYR A 66 -0.08 -7.36 -12.86
C TYR A 66 -0.23 -5.89 -12.49
N SER A 67 -1.15 -5.25 -13.18
CA SER A 67 -1.49 -3.85 -12.94
C SER A 67 -2.88 -3.78 -12.33
N ALA A 68 -3.11 -2.71 -11.57
CA ALA A 68 -4.42 -2.47 -10.99
C ALA A 68 -4.64 -0.98 -10.86
N THR A 69 -5.91 -0.60 -10.81
CA THR A 69 -6.31 0.79 -10.63
C THR A 69 -7.28 0.86 -9.47
N PHE A 70 -7.09 1.84 -8.62
CA PHE A 70 -7.98 2.02 -7.48
C PHE A 70 -8.10 3.52 -7.16
N ARG A 71 -9.07 3.82 -6.32
CA ARG A 71 -9.31 5.19 -5.88
C ARG A 71 -9.70 5.13 -4.41
N MET A 72 -9.18 6.06 -3.62
CA MET A 72 -9.52 6.12 -2.21
C MET A 72 -10.71 7.05 -2.03
N GLY A 73 -11.64 6.63 -1.18
CA GLY A 73 -12.84 7.42 -0.96
C GLY A 73 -12.70 8.48 0.12
N LYS A 74 -11.60 8.46 0.86
CA LYS A 74 -11.39 9.41 1.95
C LYS A 74 -9.96 9.87 1.98
N ASN A 75 -9.78 11.10 2.46
CA ASN A 75 -8.44 11.63 2.71
C ASN A 75 -7.78 10.81 3.81
N GLY A 76 -6.48 10.70 3.71
CA GLY A 76 -5.73 9.99 4.73
C GLY A 76 -4.39 9.52 4.23
N SER A 77 -3.68 8.82 5.09
CA SER A 77 -2.40 8.20 4.76
C SER A 77 -2.64 6.71 4.62
N TYR A 78 -2.14 6.15 3.55
CA TYR A 78 -2.38 4.75 3.21
C TYR A 78 -1.09 4.07 2.80
N THR A 79 -1.12 2.75 2.78
CA THR A 79 0.01 1.96 2.33
C THR A 79 -0.50 0.91 1.36
N LEU A 80 0.13 0.87 0.19
CA LEU A 80 -0.09 -0.21 -0.78
C LEU A 80 0.95 -1.28 -0.51
N THR A 81 0.52 -2.50 -0.30
CA THR A 81 1.40 -3.63 -0.10
C THR A 81 1.15 -4.64 -1.21
N VAL A 82 2.22 -5.08 -1.86
CA VAL A 82 2.14 -6.13 -2.87
C VAL A 82 2.88 -7.34 -2.34
N THR A 83 2.27 -8.50 -2.48
CA THR A 83 2.86 -9.77 -2.09
C THR A 83 3.23 -10.55 -3.34
N TYR A 84 4.43 -11.11 -3.34
CA TYR A 84 4.99 -11.86 -4.45
C TYR A 84 5.28 -13.29 -3.99
N ASN A 85 5.00 -14.26 -4.86
CA ASN A 85 5.40 -15.64 -4.62
C ASN A 85 6.72 -15.93 -5.29
N GLN A 86 7.64 -16.51 -4.55
CA GLN A 86 8.85 -17.04 -5.14
C GLN A 86 8.52 -18.32 -5.89
N GLN A 87 9.02 -18.44 -7.09
CA GLN A 87 8.85 -19.63 -7.92
C GLN A 87 10.19 -20.13 -8.41
N LYS A 88 10.29 -21.42 -8.56
CA LYS A 88 11.48 -22.07 -9.07
C LYS A 88 11.09 -22.96 -10.23
N PHE A 89 11.87 -22.91 -11.30
CA PHE A 89 11.59 -23.72 -12.47
C PHE A 89 12.12 -25.14 -12.24
N ASP A 90 11.28 -26.13 -12.39
CA ASP A 90 11.66 -27.51 -12.13
C ASP A 90 12.16 -28.24 -13.37
N GLY A 91 12.25 -27.51 -14.47
CA GLY A 91 12.64 -28.10 -15.74
C GLY A 91 11.47 -28.18 -16.71
N SER A 92 10.25 -28.07 -16.20
CA SER A 92 9.03 -28.08 -16.99
C SER A 92 8.08 -26.97 -16.63
N ASN A 93 7.97 -26.67 -15.34
CA ASN A 93 7.01 -25.69 -14.86
C ASN A 93 7.61 -24.81 -13.79
N TRP A 94 7.02 -23.63 -13.63
CA TRP A 94 7.31 -22.76 -12.50
C TRP A 94 6.49 -23.26 -11.30
N VAL A 95 7.16 -23.51 -10.20
CA VAL A 95 6.54 -24.07 -8.99
C VAL A 95 6.75 -23.13 -7.84
N ASN A 96 5.70 -22.86 -7.10
CA ASN A 96 5.83 -22.02 -5.90
C ASN A 96 6.69 -22.73 -4.87
N THR A 97 7.61 -21.99 -4.25
CA THR A 97 8.52 -22.55 -3.26
C THR A 97 7.98 -22.44 -1.84
N GLY A 98 6.93 -21.66 -1.65
CA GLY A 98 6.43 -21.37 -0.32
C GLY A 98 6.99 -20.10 0.28
N THR A 99 7.99 -19.51 -0.36
CA THR A 99 8.58 -18.25 0.11
C THR A 99 7.85 -17.09 -0.54
N GLN A 100 7.58 -16.06 0.22
CA GLN A 100 6.93 -14.85 -0.28
C GLN A 100 7.77 -13.64 0.08
N ASP A 101 7.55 -12.57 -0.68
CA ASP A 101 8.17 -11.29 -0.43
C ASP A 101 7.11 -10.22 -0.53
N THR A 102 7.30 -9.11 0.17
CA THR A 102 6.36 -7.98 0.09
C THR A 102 7.11 -6.70 -0.20
N LYS A 103 6.44 -5.79 -0.91
CA LYS A 103 6.92 -4.44 -1.15
C LYS A 103 5.80 -3.48 -0.82
N GLN A 104 6.15 -2.30 -0.35
CA GLN A 104 5.16 -1.33 0.09
C GLN A 104 5.45 0.05 -0.46
N VAL A 105 4.39 0.81 -0.68
CA VAL A 105 4.48 2.23 -1.00
C VAL A 105 3.46 2.94 -0.14
N SER A 106 3.92 3.88 0.67
CA SER A 106 3.01 4.71 1.47
C SER A 106 2.68 5.96 0.67
N PHE A 107 1.45 6.39 0.73
CA PHE A 107 1.01 7.54 -0.03
C PHE A 107 -0.08 8.29 0.72
N ASN A 108 -0.30 9.53 0.34
CA ASN A 108 -1.28 10.38 0.98
C ASN A 108 -2.36 10.77 -0.01
N VAL A 109 -3.59 10.80 0.49
CA VAL A 109 -4.72 11.28 -0.28
C VAL A 109 -5.26 12.49 0.46
N SER A 110 -5.31 13.63 -0.21
CA SER A 110 -5.76 14.84 0.42
C SER A 110 -6.81 15.52 -0.44
N THR A 111 -7.43 16.51 0.13
CA THR A 111 -8.38 17.31 -0.62
C THR A 111 -7.63 17.91 -1.81
N SER A 112 -8.37 18.31 -2.80
CA SER A 112 -7.76 18.92 -3.98
C SER A 112 -6.61 19.82 -3.59
N PRO A 113 -5.46 19.72 -4.26
CA PRO A 113 -4.32 20.57 -3.96
C PRO A 113 -4.67 22.04 -3.96
N ASN A 114 -5.62 22.43 -4.78
CA ASN A 114 -6.02 23.82 -4.82
C ASN A 114 -6.66 24.26 -3.52
N GLN A 115 -7.40 23.38 -2.89
CA GLN A 115 -8.06 23.71 -1.66
C GLN A 115 -7.07 23.85 -0.53
N THR A 116 -6.06 23.01 -0.54
CA THR A 116 -5.09 23.06 0.53
C THR A 116 -4.30 24.34 0.49
N LEU A 117 -4.18 24.94 -0.67
CA LEU A 117 -3.43 26.15 -0.79
C LEU A 117 -4.15 27.35 -0.25
N THR A 118 -5.46 27.31 -0.28
CA THR A 118 -6.18 28.44 0.18
C THR A 118 -6.16 28.62 1.65
N PRO A 119 -6.03 28.00 2.37
CA PRO A 119 -6.16 28.14 3.79
C PRO A 119 -5.40 29.22 4.40
N ALA A 120 -5.35 29.50 4.20
CA ALA A 120 -4.83 29.96 4.76
C ALA A 120 -4.95 30.83 5.06
N ALA A 121 -5.33 30.55 4.51
CA ALA A 121 -5.46 31.12 4.86
C ALA A 121 -5.71 31.68 5.23
N ASP A 122 -5.68 31.87 5.06
CA ASP A 122 -6.02 32.24 5.58
C ASP A 122 -6.12 32.56 6.02
N ARG A 123 -5.89 32.88 5.88
CA ARG A 123 -6.07 33.13 6.60
C ARG A 123 -5.90 33.34 7.35
N THR A 124 -5.70 33.75 7.36
CA THR A 124 -5.61 33.84 8.29
C THR A 124 -5.61 33.76 9.02
N ASP A 125 -5.51 34.27 9.02
CA ASP A 125 -5.57 34.11 9.92
C ASP A 125 -5.65 33.78 10.50
N ALA A 126 -5.54 34.25 10.24
CA ALA A 126 -5.71 33.95 11.02
C ALA A 126 -5.72 33.40 11.49
N ASN A 127 -5.49 33.81 11.31
CA ASN A 127 -5.55 33.28 11.91
C ASN A 127 -5.35 32.64 12.22
N LYS A 128 -5.06 33.00 12.01
CA LYS A 128 -4.95 32.45 12.48
C LYS A 128 -4.79 31.70 12.89
N LYS A 129 -4.58 32.07 12.87
CA LYS A 129 -4.50 31.39 13.47
C LYS A 129 -4.45 30.45 13.70
N ASN A 130 -4.34 30.77 13.63
CA ASN A 130 -4.30 29.82 14.03
C ASN A 130 -4.20 28.86 14.03
N ALA A 131 -4.07 29.33 13.80
CA ALA A 131 -4.03 28.42 13.97
C ALA A 131 -3.83 27.54 13.95
N VAL A 132 -3.63 27.92 13.87
CA VAL A 132 -3.55 27.08 14.03
C VAL A 132 -3.39 26.21 14.04
N LYS A 133 -3.15 26.34 13.93
CA LYS A 133 -3.13 25.56 14.19
C LYS A 133 -3.04 24.65 14.19
N THR A 134 -2.81 24.94 14.20
CA THR A 134 -2.77 24.03 14.37
C THR A 134 -2.54 23.16 14.32
N GLY A 135 -2.32 23.25 14.28
CA GLY A 135 -2.18 22.43 14.45
C GLY A 135 -1.95 21.70 13.95
N ASP A 136 -1.80 21.96 13.60
CA ASP A 136 -1.74 21.25 13.40
C ASP A 136 -1.83 20.34 13.10
N ASN A 137 -1.79 19.96 13.08
CA ASN A 137 -2.12 19.22 12.81
C ASN A 137 -2.25 18.06 12.15
N THR A 138 -2.00 18.04 11.49
CA THR A 138 -2.21 17.09 10.46
C THR A 138 -1.58 15.77 10.70
N PRO A 139 -0.34 15.73 11.10
CA PRO A 139 0.30 14.44 11.42
C PRO A 139 -0.44 13.74 12.53
N ILE A 140 -1.31 14.43 13.13
CA ILE A 140 -2.08 13.88 14.22
C ILE A 140 -3.13 12.91 13.75
N VAL A 141 -3.59 13.11 12.54
CA VAL A 141 -4.64 12.28 12.00
C VAL A 141 -4.30 10.80 12.03
N PRO A 142 -3.13 10.38 11.60
CA PRO A 142 -2.81 8.96 11.63
C PRO A 142 -2.86 8.39 13.02
N PHE A 143 -2.45 9.18 14.00
CA PHE A 143 -2.47 8.72 15.37
C PHE A 143 -3.87 8.49 15.86
N VAL A 144 -4.76 9.38 15.48
CA VAL A 144 -6.14 9.25 15.89
C VAL A 144 -6.72 7.95 15.39
N ILE A 145 -6.41 7.61 14.17
CA ILE A 145 -6.90 6.38 13.59
C ILE A 145 -6.39 5.18 14.34
N ILE A 146 -5.13 5.19 14.67
CA ILE A 146 -4.53 4.09 15.39
C ILE A 146 -5.16 3.94 16.76
N LEU A 147 -5.42 5.06 17.41
CA LEU A 147 -6.02 5.02 18.72
C LEU A 147 -7.44 4.44 18.68
N VAL A 148 -8.18 4.81 17.66
CA VAL A 148 -9.52 4.29 17.53
C VAL A 148 -9.52 2.79 17.42
N VAL A 149 -8.61 2.27 16.61
CA VAL A 149 -8.52 0.82 16.46
C VAL A 149 -8.19 0.16 17.78
N ALA A 150 -7.25 0.73 18.51
CA ALA A 150 -6.86 0.17 19.79
C ALA A 150 -8.02 0.17 20.76
N ILE A 151 -8.80 1.24 20.78
CA ILE A 151 -9.93 1.33 21.68
C ILE A 151 -10.97 0.26 21.36
N VAL A 152 -11.22 0.05 20.10
CA VAL A 152 -12.18 -0.95 19.70
C VAL A 152 -11.75 -2.32 20.16
N LEU A 153 -10.48 -2.63 20.02
CA LEU A 153 -9.99 -3.92 20.46
C LEU A 153 -10.13 -4.10 21.95
N ILE A 154 -9.82 -3.07 22.71
CA ILE A 154 -9.92 -3.13 24.14
C ILE A 154 -11.38 -3.32 24.55
N ALA A 155 -12.27 -2.57 23.94
CA ALA A 155 -13.68 -2.68 24.25
C ALA A 155 -14.16 -4.10 23.97
N GLY A 156 -13.73 -4.67 22.87
CA GLY A 156 -14.13 -6.03 22.55
C GLY A 156 -13.69 -7.00 23.60
N ILE A 157 -12.48 -6.84 24.09
CA ILE A 157 -11.99 -7.73 25.12
C ILE A 157 -12.78 -7.59 26.40
N LEU A 158 -13.10 -6.36 26.77
CA LEU A 158 -13.85 -6.15 27.98
C LEU A 158 -15.23 -6.77 27.90
N VAL A 159 -15.89 -6.57 26.79
CA VAL A 159 -17.21 -7.16 26.59
C VAL A 159 -17.12 -8.67 26.68
N TYR A 160 -16.13 -9.21 26.03
CA TYR A 160 -15.94 -10.65 26.05
C TYR A 160 -15.80 -11.16 27.49
N ARG A 161 -14.98 -10.50 28.26
CA ARG A 161 -14.75 -10.94 29.61
C ARG A 161 -15.98 -10.82 30.47
N ASN A 162 -16.76 -9.79 30.25
CA ASN A 162 -18.00 -9.65 31.02
C ASN A 162 -18.94 -10.81 30.78
N LYS A 163 -18.92 -11.31 29.56
CA LYS A 163 -19.86 -12.38 29.25
C LYS A 163 -19.49 -13.66 29.93
N LYS A 164 -18.32 -13.75 30.40
CA LYS A 164 -17.90 -14.98 31.07
C LYS A 164 -18.42 -15.08 32.47
N LYS A 165 -18.94 -14.00 32.97
CA LYS A 165 -19.46 -14.02 34.32
C LYS A 165 -20.88 -14.59 34.42
#